data_67227b829689a0bc62e6ac128e814b94
#
_entry.id   67227b829689a0bc62e6ac128e814b94
#
_cell.length_a   1.000
_cell.length_b   1.000
_cell.length_c   1.000
_cell.angle_alpha   90.00
_cell.angle_beta   90.00
_cell.angle_gamma   90.00
#
_symmetry.space_group_name_H-M   'P 1'
#
loop_
_entity.id
_entity.type
_entity.pdbx_description
1 polymer ?
#
loop_
_entity_poly.entity_id
_entity_poly.type
_entity_poly.pdbx_seq_one_letter_code
_entity_poly.pdbx_strand_id
1 'polypeptide(L)'
;MLLPHEKPPLIEGRKPNDRYDLDDESKLQSLNLDPKSKLKLADQYDHYPDCKWAVIEYKSRSLRDGVDQLEETAKRLLNAKGKVDLAILISRRINKAEKHIFKKVGNLLHRKQTKKPVQIRAGKSLIEVQIYYHHEIDRQYKNYKGSLKPWVYK
;
A
#
# COMPACT_ATOMS: atom_id res chain seq x y z
N MET A 1 -5.68 19.43 -1.94
CA MET A 1 -4.99 18.12 -2.12
C MET A 1 -3.53 18.26 -1.72
N LEU A 2 -3.02 17.29 -0.99
CA LEU A 2 -1.59 17.27 -0.65
C LEU A 2 -0.76 16.92 -1.89
N LEU A 3 0.35 17.63 -2.08
CA LEU A 3 1.32 17.23 -3.09
C LEU A 3 1.98 15.90 -2.68
N PRO A 4 2.50 15.10 -3.64
CA PRO A 4 3.10 13.81 -3.30
C PRO A 4 4.19 13.91 -2.22
N HIS A 5 5.03 14.93 -2.26
CA HIS A 5 6.09 15.13 -1.27
C HIS A 5 5.58 15.59 0.11
N GLU A 6 4.32 16.01 0.20
CA GLU A 6 3.69 16.42 1.46
C GLU A 6 2.97 15.28 2.17
N LYS A 7 2.82 14.13 1.50
CA LYS A 7 2.21 12.96 2.13
C LYS A 7 3.09 12.46 3.27
N PRO A 8 2.52 12.06 4.41
CA PRO A 8 3.32 11.62 5.53
C PRO A 8 4.09 10.34 5.23
N PRO A 9 5.22 10.13 5.89
CA PRO A 9 5.94 8.88 5.79
C PRO A 9 5.11 7.72 6.37
N LEU A 10 5.25 6.55 5.80
CA LEU A 10 4.46 5.38 6.20
C LEU A 10 5.28 4.30 6.89
N ILE A 11 6.60 4.38 6.84
CA ILE A 11 7.48 3.36 7.41
C ILE A 11 8.38 4.02 8.44
N GLU A 12 8.14 3.73 9.72
CA GLU A 12 8.97 4.16 10.84
C GLU A 12 9.35 5.65 10.83
N GLY A 13 8.43 6.51 10.41
CA GLY A 13 8.68 7.95 10.34
C GLY A 13 9.58 8.39 9.21
N ARG A 14 9.98 7.51 8.30
CA ARG A 14 10.86 7.85 7.20
C ARG A 14 10.08 8.42 6.02
N LYS A 15 10.67 9.42 5.37
CA LYS A 15 10.13 9.96 4.13
C LYS A 15 10.67 9.14 2.95
N PRO A 16 9.84 8.86 1.92
CA PRO A 16 10.36 8.24 0.71
C PRO A 16 11.28 9.18 -0.06
N ASN A 17 12.28 8.62 -0.72
CA ASN A 17 13.13 9.36 -1.66
C ASN A 17 12.33 9.73 -2.91
N ASP A 18 11.59 8.75 -3.43
CA ASP A 18 10.76 8.91 -4.61
C ASP A 18 9.36 8.38 -4.31
N ARG A 19 8.37 9.04 -4.86
CA ARG A 19 6.98 8.66 -4.68
C ARG A 19 6.27 8.72 -6.02
N TYR A 20 5.73 7.58 -6.44
CA TYR A 20 4.99 7.45 -7.69
C TYR A 20 3.52 7.25 -7.38
N ASP A 21 2.70 8.21 -7.80
CA ASP A 21 1.24 8.09 -7.78
C ASP A 21 0.83 7.23 -8.98
N LEU A 22 0.33 6.05 -8.74
CA LEU A 22 -0.02 5.11 -9.81
C LEU A 22 -1.35 5.44 -10.50
N ASP A 23 -2.03 6.49 -10.06
CA ASP A 23 -3.16 7.07 -10.80
C ASP A 23 -2.70 8.07 -11.87
N ASP A 24 -1.44 8.47 -11.86
CA ASP A 24 -0.86 9.44 -12.80
C ASP A 24 -0.23 8.70 -14.00
N GLU A 25 -0.77 8.91 -15.19
CA GLU A 25 -0.29 8.26 -16.42
C GLU A 25 1.18 8.53 -16.70
N SER A 26 1.67 9.74 -16.43
CA SER A 26 3.08 10.07 -16.65
C SER A 26 3.99 9.26 -15.75
N LYS A 27 3.55 8.98 -14.51
CA LYS A 27 4.30 8.14 -13.57
C LYS A 27 4.27 6.67 -14.01
N LEU A 28 3.15 6.19 -14.51
CA LEU A 28 3.07 4.83 -15.06
C LEU A 28 4.03 4.64 -16.23
N GLN A 29 4.09 5.61 -17.12
CA GLN A 29 5.02 5.57 -18.27
C GLN A 29 6.47 5.54 -17.79
N SER A 30 6.84 6.34 -16.80
CA SER A 30 8.20 6.37 -16.25
C SER A 30 8.60 5.04 -15.61
N LEU A 31 7.62 4.25 -15.15
CA LEU A 31 7.84 2.92 -14.59
C LEU A 31 7.71 1.78 -15.63
N ASN A 32 7.52 2.11 -16.90
CA ASN A 32 7.26 1.16 -17.98
C ASN A 32 5.98 0.33 -17.77
N LEU A 33 4.98 0.94 -17.13
CA LEU A 33 3.67 0.35 -16.97
C LEU A 33 2.71 0.90 -18.02
N ASP A 34 1.80 0.05 -18.51
CA ASP A 34 0.81 0.45 -19.51
C ASP A 34 -0.31 1.25 -18.87
N PRO A 35 -0.42 2.56 -19.17
CA PRO A 35 -1.47 3.40 -18.60
C PRO A 35 -2.88 3.04 -19.11
N LYS A 36 -2.98 2.31 -20.20
CA LYS A 36 -4.26 1.88 -20.80
C LYS A 36 -4.74 0.55 -20.26
N SER A 37 -4.00 -0.06 -19.36
CA SER A 37 -4.41 -1.33 -18.76
C SER A 37 -5.71 -1.16 -17.99
N LYS A 38 -6.65 -2.10 -18.19
CA LYS A 38 -7.93 -2.12 -17.48
C LYS A 38 -7.81 -2.63 -16.05
N LEU A 39 -6.66 -3.20 -15.68
CA LEU A 39 -6.47 -3.73 -14.35
C LEU A 39 -6.18 -2.59 -13.37
N LYS A 40 -6.87 -2.62 -12.26
CA LYS A 40 -6.73 -1.60 -11.23
C LYS A 40 -5.44 -1.84 -10.44
N LEU A 41 -4.57 -0.84 -10.45
CA LEU A 41 -3.34 -0.86 -9.69
C LEU A 41 -3.56 -0.31 -8.27
N ALA A 42 -2.61 -0.60 -7.37
CA ALA A 42 -2.55 0.06 -6.08
C ALA A 42 -2.36 1.58 -6.26
N ASP A 43 -2.59 2.33 -5.19
CA ASP A 43 -2.58 3.80 -5.29
C ASP A 43 -1.18 4.37 -5.46
N GLN A 44 -0.15 3.72 -4.91
CA GLN A 44 1.13 4.37 -4.75
C GLN A 44 2.30 3.37 -4.73
N TYR A 45 3.45 3.82 -5.21
CA TYR A 45 4.71 3.08 -5.19
C TYR A 45 5.80 4.01 -4.68
N ASP A 46 6.42 3.67 -3.56
CA ASP A 46 7.39 4.52 -2.87
C ASP A 46 8.76 3.86 -2.76
N HIS A 47 9.80 4.64 -2.97
CA HIS A 47 11.18 4.24 -2.72
C HIS A 47 11.70 4.90 -1.44
N TYR A 48 12.14 4.11 -0.49
CA TYR A 48 12.65 4.57 0.80
C TYR A 48 14.18 4.58 0.87
N PRO A 49 14.78 5.39 1.77
CA PRO A 49 16.23 5.58 1.83
C PRO A 49 17.08 4.33 2.03
N ASP A 50 16.51 3.26 2.58
CA ASP A 50 17.21 1.99 2.79
C ASP A 50 17.11 1.04 1.58
N CYS A 51 16.85 1.59 0.41
CA CYS A 51 16.67 0.85 -0.85
C CYS A 51 15.47 -0.10 -0.83
N LYS A 52 14.46 0.21 0.00
CA LYS A 52 13.22 -0.54 0.06
C LYS A 52 12.17 0.09 -0.85
N TRP A 53 11.49 -0.73 -1.63
CA TRP A 53 10.40 -0.34 -2.51
C TRP A 53 9.08 -0.87 -1.95
N ALA A 54 8.10 0.00 -1.79
CA ALA A 54 6.81 -0.34 -1.19
C ALA A 54 5.66 -0.07 -2.16
N VAL A 55 4.75 -1.03 -2.30
CA VAL A 55 3.45 -0.82 -2.93
C VAL A 55 2.44 -0.50 -1.82
N ILE A 56 1.60 0.51 -2.04
CA ILE A 56 0.70 1.02 -1.02
C ILE A 56 -0.70 1.18 -1.59
N GLU A 57 -1.68 0.64 -0.91
CA GLU A 57 -3.10 0.78 -1.25
C GLU A 57 -3.86 1.41 -0.10
N TYR A 58 -4.69 2.39 -0.42
CA TYR A 58 -5.61 3.02 0.52
C TYR A 58 -7.00 2.47 0.26
N LYS A 59 -7.56 1.78 1.24
CA LYS A 59 -8.85 1.11 1.08
C LYS A 59 -9.79 1.46 2.21
N SER A 60 -10.98 1.97 1.87
CA SER A 60 -12.01 2.28 2.87
C SER A 60 -12.94 1.10 3.14
N ARG A 61 -12.95 0.11 2.27
CA ARG A 61 -13.84 -1.05 2.32
C ARG A 61 -13.04 -2.34 2.20
N SER A 62 -13.39 -3.25 1.38
CA SER A 62 -12.84 -4.60 1.24
C SER A 62 -11.30 -4.72 1.35
N LEU A 63 -10.82 -5.36 2.43
CA LEU A 63 -9.40 -5.67 2.60
C LEU A 63 -8.93 -6.69 1.55
N ARG A 64 -9.80 -7.65 1.19
CA ARG A 64 -9.48 -8.65 0.17
C ARG A 64 -9.15 -7.99 -1.16
N ASP A 65 -9.97 -7.04 -1.59
CA ASP A 65 -9.72 -6.31 -2.84
C ASP A 65 -8.42 -5.51 -2.77
N GLY A 66 -8.14 -4.92 -1.60
CA GLY A 66 -6.88 -4.21 -1.37
C GLY A 66 -5.66 -5.11 -1.50
N VAL A 67 -5.72 -6.30 -0.92
CA VAL A 67 -4.65 -7.31 -1.03
C VAL A 67 -4.46 -7.74 -2.48
N ASP A 68 -5.55 -8.00 -3.20
CA ASP A 68 -5.50 -8.41 -4.60
C ASP A 68 -4.88 -7.30 -5.48
N GLN A 69 -5.21 -6.04 -5.21
CA GLN A 69 -4.62 -4.91 -5.92
C GLN A 69 -3.12 -4.76 -5.65
N LEU A 70 -2.69 -4.97 -4.40
CA LEU A 70 -1.27 -4.98 -4.05
C LEU A 70 -0.51 -6.08 -4.81
N GLU A 71 -1.07 -7.29 -4.86
CA GLU A 71 -0.44 -8.41 -5.55
C GLU A 71 -0.36 -8.18 -7.05
N GLU A 72 -1.41 -7.71 -7.68
CA GLU A 72 -1.42 -7.41 -9.12
C GLU A 72 -0.43 -6.30 -9.45
N THR A 73 -0.36 -5.27 -8.62
CA THR A 73 0.59 -4.17 -8.81
C THR A 73 2.04 -4.66 -8.68
N ALA A 74 2.32 -5.48 -7.67
CA ALA A 74 3.65 -6.07 -7.48
C ALA A 74 4.06 -6.90 -8.70
N LYS A 75 3.15 -7.73 -9.20
CA LYS A 75 3.39 -8.54 -10.40
C LYS A 75 3.78 -7.67 -11.60
N ARG A 76 3.05 -6.58 -11.83
CA ARG A 76 3.31 -5.69 -12.96
C ARG A 76 4.61 -4.92 -12.82
N LEU A 77 4.91 -4.43 -11.62
CA LEU A 77 6.17 -3.74 -11.36
C LEU A 77 7.37 -4.66 -11.57
N LEU A 78 7.28 -5.90 -11.12
CA LEU A 78 8.35 -6.88 -11.32
C LEU A 78 8.52 -7.25 -12.79
N ASN A 79 7.43 -7.39 -13.54
CA ASN A 79 7.49 -7.64 -14.98
C ASN A 79 8.14 -6.46 -15.73
N ALA A 80 8.00 -5.24 -15.20
CA ALA A 80 8.65 -4.04 -15.73
C ALA A 80 10.06 -3.82 -15.14
N LYS A 81 10.65 -4.85 -14.54
CA LYS A 81 11.99 -4.85 -13.94
C LYS A 81 12.13 -3.92 -12.72
N GLY A 82 11.02 -3.57 -12.08
CA GLY A 82 11.02 -2.88 -10.79
C GLY A 82 11.30 -3.83 -9.64
N LYS A 83 11.32 -3.27 -8.42
CA LYS A 83 11.50 -4.04 -7.18
C LYS A 83 10.30 -3.82 -6.27
N VAL A 84 9.93 -4.83 -5.51
CA VAL A 84 8.89 -4.73 -4.48
C VAL A 84 9.37 -5.47 -3.24
N ASP A 85 9.59 -4.73 -2.17
CA ASP A 85 10.07 -5.27 -0.88
C ASP A 85 8.98 -5.27 0.18
N LEU A 86 8.04 -4.33 0.10
CA LEU A 86 7.02 -4.11 1.10
C LEU A 86 5.65 -3.97 0.45
N ALA A 87 4.62 -4.46 1.14
CA ALA A 87 3.23 -4.28 0.74
C ALA A 87 2.47 -3.70 1.93
N ILE A 88 1.88 -2.52 1.74
CA ILE A 88 1.23 -1.76 2.80
C ILE A 88 -0.21 -1.49 2.41
N LEU A 89 -1.12 -1.84 3.31
CA LEU A 89 -2.55 -1.59 3.16
C LEU A 89 -2.98 -0.62 4.25
N ILE A 90 -3.59 0.48 3.85
CA ILE A 90 -4.10 1.48 4.79
C ILE A 90 -5.62 1.47 4.70
N SER A 91 -6.29 1.27 5.83
CA SER A 91 -7.72 1.13 5.88
C SER A 91 -8.31 1.95 7.03
N ARG A 92 -9.60 2.24 6.94
CA ARG A 92 -10.33 2.81 8.08
C ARG A 92 -10.41 1.81 9.22
N ARG A 93 -10.90 0.63 8.91
CA ARG A 93 -11.06 -0.50 9.83
C ARG A 93 -11.53 -1.71 9.05
N ILE A 94 -11.41 -2.87 9.65
CA ILE A 94 -11.96 -4.10 9.06
C ILE A 94 -13.49 -4.01 9.10
N ASN A 95 -14.14 -4.20 7.95
CA ASN A 95 -15.60 -4.19 7.89
C ASN A 95 -16.19 -5.46 8.54
N LYS A 96 -17.50 -5.43 8.84
CA LYS A 96 -18.18 -6.54 9.53
C LYS A 96 -18.05 -7.86 8.76
N ALA A 97 -18.17 -7.82 7.44
CA ALA A 97 -18.12 -9.03 6.61
C ALA A 97 -16.74 -9.69 6.63
N GLU A 98 -15.69 -8.91 6.82
CA GLU A 98 -14.32 -9.42 6.79
C GLU A 98 -13.73 -9.72 8.17
N LYS A 99 -14.40 -9.33 9.26
CA LYS A 99 -13.96 -9.62 10.63
C LYS A 99 -13.80 -11.11 10.92
N HIS A 100 -14.54 -11.96 10.21
CA HIS A 100 -14.43 -13.42 10.36
C HIS A 100 -13.20 -13.99 9.65
N ILE A 101 -12.68 -13.27 8.67
CA ILE A 101 -11.60 -13.74 7.79
C ILE A 101 -10.25 -13.19 8.25
N PHE A 102 -10.22 -11.92 8.62
CA PHE A 102 -8.98 -11.20 8.90
C PHE A 102 -8.94 -10.64 10.31
N LYS A 103 -7.73 -10.58 10.86
CA LYS A 103 -7.44 -9.81 12.07
C LYS A 103 -6.09 -9.13 11.92
N LYS A 104 -5.92 -8.02 12.62
CA LYS A 104 -4.65 -7.33 12.71
C LYS A 104 -3.88 -7.82 13.94
N VAL A 105 -2.62 -8.19 13.76
CA VAL A 105 -1.71 -8.55 14.85
C VAL A 105 -0.44 -7.72 14.67
N GLY A 106 -0.22 -6.78 15.58
CA GLY A 106 0.82 -5.78 15.37
C GLY A 106 0.52 -4.97 14.11
N ASN A 107 1.45 -4.91 13.18
CA ASN A 107 1.27 -4.25 11.88
C ASN A 107 1.01 -5.24 10.74
N LEU A 108 0.75 -6.51 11.05
CA LEU A 108 0.50 -7.54 10.05
C LEU A 108 -0.98 -7.88 9.99
N LEU A 109 -1.45 -8.15 8.78
CA LEU A 109 -2.79 -8.68 8.55
C LEU A 109 -2.71 -10.20 8.55
N HIS A 110 -3.52 -10.85 9.40
CA HIS A 110 -3.54 -12.29 9.53
C HIS A 110 -4.86 -12.87 9.05
N ARG A 111 -4.81 -14.08 8.49
CA ARG A 111 -6.02 -14.89 8.29
C ARG A 111 -6.35 -15.61 9.58
N LYS A 112 -7.56 -15.41 10.09
CA LYS A 112 -8.00 -16.06 11.35
C LYS A 112 -7.97 -17.57 11.27
N GLN A 113 -8.37 -18.13 10.13
CA GLN A 113 -8.44 -19.57 9.94
C GLN A 113 -7.11 -20.27 10.06
N THR A 114 -6.08 -19.69 9.45
CA THR A 114 -4.74 -20.28 9.40
C THR A 114 -3.81 -19.71 10.46
N LYS A 115 -4.22 -18.64 11.13
CA LYS A 115 -3.41 -17.87 12.09
C LYS A 115 -2.07 -17.39 11.51
N LYS A 116 -1.99 -17.26 10.19
CA LYS A 116 -0.78 -16.84 9.48
C LYS A 116 -0.95 -15.44 8.90
N PRO A 117 0.14 -14.68 8.78
CA PRO A 117 0.10 -13.40 8.09
C PRO A 117 -0.39 -13.57 6.65
N VAL A 118 -1.15 -12.59 6.17
CA VAL A 118 -1.54 -12.51 4.77
C VAL A 118 -0.31 -12.12 3.96
N GLN A 119 -0.06 -12.84 2.89
CA GLN A 119 1.08 -12.61 2.01
C GLN A 119 0.62 -12.37 0.59
N ILE A 120 1.39 -11.60 -0.15
CA ILE A 120 1.25 -11.48 -1.59
C ILE A 120 2.49 -12.06 -2.27
N ARG A 121 2.31 -12.53 -3.49
CA ARG A 121 3.41 -13.02 -4.29
C ARG A 121 4.07 -11.86 -5.03
N ALA A 122 5.38 -11.73 -4.86
CA ALA A 122 6.19 -10.74 -5.56
C ALA A 122 7.33 -11.48 -6.28
N GLY A 123 7.06 -11.93 -7.51
CA GLY A 123 7.97 -12.79 -8.25
C GLY A 123 8.11 -14.17 -7.58
N LYS A 124 9.33 -14.52 -7.19
CA LYS A 124 9.63 -15.77 -6.47
C LYS A 124 9.48 -15.63 -4.95
N SER A 125 9.30 -14.42 -4.46
CA SER A 125 9.20 -14.13 -3.02
C SER A 125 7.76 -14.01 -2.59
N LEU A 126 7.53 -14.24 -1.29
CA LEU A 126 6.27 -13.93 -0.62
C LEU A 126 6.53 -12.76 0.32
N ILE A 127 5.68 -11.74 0.26
CA ILE A 127 5.79 -10.54 1.08
C ILE A 127 4.57 -10.45 1.97
N GLU A 128 4.79 -10.24 3.26
CA GLU A 128 3.71 -10.07 4.23
C GLU A 128 3.05 -8.72 4.04
N VAL A 129 1.71 -8.69 4.10
CA VAL A 129 0.94 -7.45 4.00
C VAL A 129 0.91 -6.78 5.36
N GLN A 130 1.51 -5.58 5.44
CA GLN A 130 1.42 -4.73 6.61
C GLN A 130 0.16 -3.90 6.53
N ILE A 131 -0.59 -3.84 7.64
CA ILE A 131 -1.83 -3.08 7.69
C ILE A 131 -1.74 -1.96 8.72
N TYR A 132 -2.15 -0.78 8.30
CA TYR A 132 -2.28 0.38 9.18
C TYR A 132 -3.71 0.88 9.10
N TYR A 133 -4.28 1.20 10.25
CA TYR A 133 -5.55 1.91 10.26
C TYR A 133 -5.31 3.41 10.19
N HIS A 134 -6.22 4.11 9.55
CA HIS A 134 -6.11 5.55 9.35
C HIS A 134 -5.82 6.31 10.65
N HIS A 135 -6.53 5.98 11.71
CA HIS A 135 -6.33 6.66 13.00
C HIS A 135 -4.95 6.42 13.61
N GLU A 136 -4.33 5.27 13.31
CA GLU A 136 -2.98 4.99 13.79
C GLU A 136 -1.96 5.88 13.10
N ILE A 137 -2.12 6.07 11.79
CA ILE A 137 -1.24 6.92 11.02
C ILE A 137 -1.42 8.38 11.42
N ASP A 138 -2.66 8.84 11.57
CA ASP A 138 -2.96 10.20 12.04
C ASP A 138 -2.32 10.48 13.40
N ARG A 139 -2.40 9.52 14.32
CA ARG A 139 -1.80 9.66 15.65
C ARG A 139 -0.28 9.69 15.59
N GLN A 140 0.32 8.84 14.77
CA GLN A 140 1.76 8.72 14.64
C GLN A 140 2.38 9.95 13.97
N TYR A 141 1.67 10.55 13.03
CA TYR A 141 2.15 11.66 12.23
C TYR A 141 1.32 12.93 12.41
N LYS A 142 0.71 13.11 13.57
CA LYS A 142 -0.17 14.26 13.84
C LYS A 142 0.48 15.64 13.61
N ASN A 143 1.80 15.71 13.74
CA ASN A 143 2.56 16.94 13.54
C ASN A 143 3.06 17.10 12.10
N TYR A 144 2.74 16.17 11.23
CA TYR A 144 3.09 16.27 9.82
C TYR A 144 2.24 17.39 9.18
N LYS A 145 2.86 18.18 8.30
CA LYS A 145 2.20 19.32 7.62
C LYS A 145 1.11 18.87 6.72
N GLY A 146 0.51 17.98 6.66
CA GLY A 146 -0.58 17.55 5.81
C GLY A 146 -1.51 16.65 6.58
N SER A 147 -2.69 16.48 6.02
CA SER A 147 -3.67 15.55 6.53
C SER A 147 -3.75 14.36 5.59
N LEU A 148 -3.86 13.15 6.13
CA LEU A 148 -4.11 11.96 5.33
C LEU A 148 -5.53 11.93 4.77
N LYS A 149 -6.47 12.61 5.42
CA LYS A 149 -7.90 12.51 5.07
C LYS A 149 -8.25 12.77 3.61
N PRO A 150 -7.67 13.77 2.93
CA PRO A 150 -8.06 14.06 1.56
C PRO A 150 -7.76 12.96 0.55
N TRP A 151 -6.83 12.07 0.83
CA TRP A 151 -6.41 11.07 -0.14
C TRP A 151 -6.39 9.62 0.36
N VAL A 152 -6.61 9.41 1.63
CA VAL A 152 -6.66 8.04 2.18
C VAL A 152 -7.94 7.32 1.80
N TYR A 153 -9.05 8.01 1.77
CA TYR A 153 -10.36 7.40 1.48
C TYR A 153 -10.94 7.97 0.20
N LYS A 154 -10.72 7.26 -0.84
CA LYS A 154 -11.34 7.58 -2.13
C LYS A 154 -12.74 6.98 -2.23
#